data_79426319979c11caf183dace30918d87
#
_entry.id   79426319979c11caf183dace30918d87
#
_cell.length_a   1.000
_cell.length_b   1.000
_cell.length_c   1.000
_cell.angle_alpha   90.00
_cell.angle_beta   90.00
_cell.angle_gamma   90.00
#
_symmetry.space_group_name_H-M   'P 1'
#
loop_
_entity.id
_entity.type
_entity.pdbx_description
1 polymer ?
#
loop_
_entity_poly.entity_id
_entity_poly.type
_entity_poly.pdbx_seq_one_letter_code
_entity_poly.pdbx_strand_id
1 'polypeptide(L)'
;MRINGLYTPYWYRDVVDLLERASDRLDQIMIPKVGCAADVYAVDALATAIELAKGRHKPITFEVIIESAAGLTHVEEIAASSPRLVAMSLCAADFAASMGMQTTVIGGTQENYYMQHGENQYWSDPWHWAQAAIVAACRTHGVLPVDGSFGDFSDDTGYLSLIHISEPTRPY
;
A
#
# COMPACT_ATOMS: atom_id res chain seq x y z
N MET A 1 -2.56 2.55 12.32
CA MET A 1 -4.03 2.85 12.32
C MET A 1 -4.43 3.35 10.94
N ARG A 2 -5.50 2.79 10.29
CA ARG A 2 -5.94 3.23 8.95
C ARG A 2 -7.04 4.29 9.08
N ILE A 3 -6.91 5.40 8.34
CA ILE A 3 -7.91 6.45 8.23
C ILE A 3 -8.87 6.18 7.05
N ASN A 4 -9.95 6.97 6.95
CA ASN A 4 -10.78 6.98 5.76
C ASN A 4 -10.05 7.62 4.58
N GLY A 5 -10.42 7.25 3.35
CA GLY A 5 -9.80 7.81 2.15
C GLY A 5 -10.13 9.29 1.97
N LEU A 6 -9.22 10.03 1.31
CA LEU A 6 -9.31 11.49 1.14
C LEU A 6 -10.54 11.95 0.32
N TYR A 7 -11.11 11.05 -0.47
CA TYR A 7 -12.37 11.29 -1.22
C TYR A 7 -13.64 11.24 -0.33
N THR A 8 -13.50 10.96 0.99
CA THR A 8 -14.60 10.95 1.95
C THR A 8 -14.59 12.21 2.82
N PRO A 9 -15.71 12.60 3.44
CA PRO A 9 -15.73 13.73 4.36
C PRO A 9 -15.16 13.42 5.76
N TYR A 10 -14.57 12.24 5.97
CA TYR A 10 -14.20 11.75 7.31
C TYR A 10 -12.70 11.76 7.57
N TRP A 11 -11.83 11.65 6.55
CA TRP A 11 -10.39 11.47 6.69
C TRP A 11 -9.72 12.49 7.60
N TYR A 12 -10.07 13.76 7.46
CA TYR A 12 -9.47 14.84 8.27
C TYR A 12 -9.84 14.73 9.74
N ARG A 13 -11.09 14.28 10.03
CA ARG A 13 -11.54 14.00 11.41
C ARG A 13 -10.78 12.83 12.01
N ASP A 14 -10.56 11.78 11.23
CA ASP A 14 -9.77 10.65 11.69
C ASP A 14 -8.37 11.08 12.09
N VAL A 15 -7.68 11.89 11.25
CA VAL A 15 -6.33 12.41 11.57
C VAL A 15 -6.37 13.27 12.84
N VAL A 16 -7.31 14.19 12.96
CA VAL A 16 -7.46 15.05 14.14
C VAL A 16 -7.70 14.20 15.39
N ASP A 17 -8.72 13.35 15.37
CA ASP A 17 -9.09 12.54 16.53
C ASP A 17 -7.98 11.58 16.96
N LEU A 18 -7.28 10.96 16.00
CA LEU A 18 -6.17 10.06 16.30
C LEU A 18 -4.99 10.81 16.96
N LEU A 19 -4.56 11.92 16.39
CA LEU A 19 -3.42 12.66 16.91
C LEU A 19 -3.74 13.40 18.20
N GLU A 20 -4.98 13.84 18.39
CA GLU A 20 -5.40 14.51 19.63
C GLU A 20 -5.64 13.54 20.79
N ARG A 21 -6.14 12.33 20.52
CA ARG A 21 -6.59 11.39 21.57
C ARG A 21 -5.65 10.22 21.82
N ALA A 22 -4.98 9.71 20.76
CA ALA A 22 -4.09 8.57 20.90
C ALA A 22 -2.70 8.95 21.43
N SER A 23 -2.37 10.26 21.38
CA SER A 23 -1.10 10.78 21.91
C SER A 23 0.13 10.06 21.34
N ASP A 24 1.17 9.90 22.15
CA ASP A 24 2.47 9.31 21.78
C ASP A 24 2.43 7.78 21.59
N ARG A 25 1.27 7.16 21.81
CA ARG A 25 1.07 5.71 21.60
C ARG A 25 0.85 5.33 20.12
N LEU A 26 0.55 6.30 19.27
CA LEU A 26 0.37 6.07 17.85
C LEU A 26 1.68 6.39 17.11
N ASP A 27 2.23 5.40 16.44
CA ASP A 27 3.47 5.54 15.67
C ASP A 27 3.21 5.82 14.19
N GLN A 28 2.12 5.29 13.63
CA GLN A 28 1.89 5.29 12.19
C GLN A 28 0.41 5.43 11.82
N ILE A 29 0.15 6.23 10.79
CA ILE A 29 -1.14 6.33 10.11
C ILE A 29 -1.02 5.67 8.75
N MET A 30 -2.00 4.82 8.40
CA MET A 30 -2.12 4.21 7.08
C MET A 30 -3.14 5.00 6.26
N ILE A 31 -2.71 5.48 5.10
CA ILE A 31 -3.49 6.32 4.19
C ILE A 31 -3.96 5.46 3.01
N PRO A 32 -5.26 5.15 2.90
CA PRO A 32 -5.79 4.35 1.81
C PRO A 32 -6.06 5.18 0.55
N LYS A 33 -6.09 4.50 -0.59
CA LYS A 33 -6.51 5.04 -1.90
C LYS A 33 -5.76 6.29 -2.33
N VAL A 34 -4.47 6.35 -2.00
CA VAL A 34 -3.59 7.42 -2.46
C VAL A 34 -3.47 7.34 -3.98
N GLY A 35 -3.81 8.44 -4.66
CA GLY A 35 -3.78 8.54 -6.12
C GLY A 35 -2.65 9.41 -6.65
N CYS A 36 -2.09 10.29 -5.82
CA CYS A 36 -0.99 11.18 -6.19
C CYS A 36 -0.25 11.69 -4.94
N ALA A 37 0.90 12.34 -5.15
CA ALA A 37 1.70 12.94 -4.06
C ALA A 37 0.93 13.97 -3.23
N ALA A 38 -0.01 14.71 -3.84
CA ALA A 38 -0.81 15.72 -3.15
C ALA A 38 -1.70 15.13 -2.04
N ASP A 39 -2.14 13.88 -2.19
CA ASP A 39 -2.93 13.19 -1.17
C ASP A 39 -2.11 13.00 0.12
N VAL A 40 -0.86 12.58 -0.03
CA VAL A 40 0.06 12.42 1.11
C VAL A 40 0.39 13.77 1.74
N TYR A 41 0.64 14.78 0.90
CA TYR A 41 0.92 16.13 1.37
C TYR A 41 -0.24 16.73 2.19
N ALA A 42 -1.48 16.49 1.80
CA ALA A 42 -2.64 16.98 2.55
C ALA A 42 -2.68 16.41 3.99
N VAL A 43 -2.40 15.11 4.13
CA VAL A 43 -2.33 14.46 5.45
C VAL A 43 -1.12 14.94 6.25
N ASP A 44 0.03 15.12 5.59
CA ASP A 44 1.27 15.60 6.23
C ASP A 44 1.09 17.02 6.78
N ALA A 45 0.52 17.93 5.99
CA ALA A 45 0.27 19.31 6.42
C ALA A 45 -0.67 19.35 7.65
N LEU A 46 -1.74 18.56 7.64
CA LEU A 46 -2.68 18.48 8.75
C LEU A 46 -2.01 17.87 10.00
N ALA A 47 -1.30 16.76 9.84
CA ALA A 47 -0.59 16.10 10.93
C ALA A 47 0.46 17.03 11.55
N THR A 48 1.23 17.72 10.74
CA THR A 48 2.24 18.70 11.18
C THR A 48 1.62 19.81 12.01
N ALA A 49 0.50 20.39 11.57
CA ALA A 49 -0.19 21.45 12.30
C ALA A 49 -0.66 20.98 13.68
N ILE A 50 -1.21 19.77 13.77
CA ILE A 50 -1.70 19.20 15.04
C ILE A 50 -0.52 18.88 15.96
N GLU A 51 0.56 18.28 15.44
CA GLU A 51 1.76 17.95 16.22
C GLU A 51 2.40 19.18 16.82
N LEU A 52 2.51 20.27 16.05
CA LEU A 52 3.01 21.56 16.54
C LEU A 52 2.12 22.11 17.64
N ALA A 53 0.80 22.07 17.47
CA ALA A 53 -0.15 22.55 18.47
C ALA A 53 -0.12 21.74 19.76
N LYS A 54 0.16 20.43 19.67
CA LYS A 54 0.24 19.52 20.83
C LYS A 54 1.63 19.42 21.46
N GLY A 55 2.66 19.95 20.81
CA GLY A 55 4.05 19.79 21.26
C GLY A 55 4.52 18.34 21.17
N ARG A 56 4.09 17.60 20.15
CA ARG A 56 4.47 16.21 19.97
C ARG A 56 5.95 16.09 19.63
N HIS A 57 6.69 15.28 20.38
CA HIS A 57 8.14 15.15 20.21
C HIS A 57 8.52 14.13 19.12
N LYS A 58 7.66 13.12 18.87
CA LYS A 58 7.88 12.09 17.86
C LYS A 58 6.90 12.30 16.72
N PRO A 59 7.37 12.70 15.53
CA PRO A 59 6.49 12.83 14.37
C PRO A 59 5.79 11.51 14.03
N ILE A 60 4.52 11.58 13.63
CA ILE A 60 3.80 10.43 13.11
C ILE A 60 4.37 10.04 11.76
N THR A 61 4.48 8.75 11.48
CA THR A 61 4.88 8.23 10.17
C THR A 61 3.68 7.80 9.35
N PHE A 62 3.89 7.63 8.05
CA PHE A 62 2.83 7.21 7.14
C PHE A 62 3.17 5.90 6.44
N GLU A 63 2.15 5.10 6.24
CA GLU A 63 2.11 4.03 5.27
C GLU A 63 1.02 4.36 4.26
N VAL A 64 1.28 4.19 2.97
CA VAL A 64 0.26 4.36 1.93
C VAL A 64 -0.13 3.04 1.33
N ILE A 65 -1.41 2.94 0.95
CA ILE A 65 -1.92 1.79 0.21
C ILE A 65 -2.14 2.20 -1.24
N ILE A 66 -1.39 1.55 -2.14
CA ILE A 66 -1.60 1.64 -3.58
C ILE A 66 -2.69 0.66 -3.97
N GLU A 67 -3.85 1.18 -4.32
CA GLU A 67 -5.04 0.39 -4.58
C GLU A 67 -5.93 0.95 -5.71
N SER A 68 -5.29 1.76 -6.58
CA SER A 68 -5.95 2.33 -7.76
C SER A 68 -4.98 2.43 -8.94
N ALA A 69 -5.52 2.49 -10.15
CA ALA A 69 -4.75 2.74 -11.36
C ALA A 69 -3.96 4.06 -11.28
N ALA A 70 -4.59 5.12 -10.74
CA ALA A 70 -3.93 6.40 -10.54
C ALA A 70 -2.75 6.29 -9.57
N GLY A 71 -2.95 5.63 -8.41
CA GLY A 71 -1.90 5.45 -7.42
C GLY A 71 -0.69 4.70 -7.99
N LEU A 72 -0.91 3.66 -8.79
CA LEU A 72 0.19 2.94 -9.41
C LEU A 72 0.89 3.76 -10.50
N THR A 73 0.15 4.54 -11.28
CA THR A 73 0.73 5.41 -12.31
C THR A 73 1.65 6.48 -11.70
N HIS A 74 1.34 6.96 -10.48
CA HIS A 74 2.10 7.99 -9.77
C HIS A 74 2.95 7.44 -8.61
N VAL A 75 3.22 6.13 -8.61
CA VAL A 75 3.84 5.44 -7.46
C VAL A 75 5.19 6.04 -7.06
N GLU A 76 6.00 6.48 -8.02
CA GLU A 76 7.30 7.10 -7.75
C GLU A 76 7.15 8.47 -7.09
N GLU A 77 6.25 9.32 -7.60
CA GLU A 77 5.95 10.61 -7.00
C GLU A 77 5.40 10.46 -5.57
N ILE A 78 4.54 9.46 -5.37
CA ILE A 78 4.00 9.13 -4.05
C ILE A 78 5.13 8.71 -3.11
N ALA A 79 6.04 7.84 -3.55
CA ALA A 79 7.17 7.38 -2.75
C ALA A 79 8.10 8.54 -2.32
N ALA A 80 8.21 9.58 -3.13
CA ALA A 80 9.03 10.78 -2.88
C ALA A 80 8.29 11.87 -2.07
N SER A 81 6.99 11.72 -1.77
CA SER A 81 6.10 12.83 -1.39
C SER A 81 6.31 13.41 0.01
N SER A 82 6.81 12.62 0.95
CA SER A 82 6.98 13.06 2.34
C SER A 82 8.09 12.26 3.05
N PRO A 83 8.91 12.93 3.87
CA PRO A 83 9.88 12.24 4.73
C PRO A 83 9.21 11.40 5.83
N ARG A 84 7.90 11.55 6.05
CA ARG A 84 7.12 10.74 6.99
C ARG A 84 6.67 9.41 6.37
N LEU A 85 6.73 9.27 5.04
CA LEU A 85 6.34 8.06 4.34
C LEU A 85 7.42 6.99 4.54
N VAL A 86 7.09 5.96 5.33
CA VAL A 86 8.04 4.90 5.68
C VAL A 86 7.69 3.55 5.06
N ALA A 87 6.46 3.36 4.62
CA ALA A 87 6.02 2.10 4.04
C ALA A 87 4.95 2.30 2.94
N MET A 88 4.89 1.36 2.02
CA MET A 88 3.91 1.33 0.93
C MET A 88 3.50 -0.10 0.65
N SER A 89 2.19 -0.35 0.52
CA SER A 89 1.63 -1.67 0.25
C SER A 89 0.68 -1.65 -0.95
N LEU A 90 0.48 -2.82 -1.58
CA LEU A 90 -0.54 -3.04 -2.61
C LEU A 90 -1.79 -3.63 -1.97
N CYS A 91 -2.97 -3.05 -2.23
CA CYS A 91 -4.25 -3.73 -2.00
C CYS A 91 -4.79 -4.28 -3.32
N ALA A 92 -4.57 -5.58 -3.54
CA ALA A 92 -4.92 -6.24 -4.80
C ALA A 92 -6.42 -6.18 -5.13
N ALA A 93 -7.30 -6.25 -4.12
CA ALA A 93 -8.75 -6.25 -4.30
C ALA A 93 -9.27 -4.93 -4.88
N ASP A 94 -8.98 -3.81 -4.21
CA ASP A 94 -9.38 -2.49 -4.67
C ASP A 94 -8.66 -2.11 -5.97
N PHE A 95 -7.39 -2.51 -6.12
CA PHE A 95 -6.62 -2.33 -7.35
C PHE A 95 -7.27 -3.05 -8.54
N ALA A 96 -7.65 -4.32 -8.37
CA ALA A 96 -8.37 -5.08 -9.41
C ALA A 96 -9.68 -4.39 -9.81
N ALA A 97 -10.46 -3.92 -8.84
CA ALA A 97 -11.69 -3.18 -9.11
C ALA A 97 -11.42 -1.87 -9.88
N SER A 98 -10.38 -1.13 -9.50
CA SER A 98 -9.96 0.10 -10.18
C SER A 98 -9.49 -0.15 -11.63
N MET A 99 -8.84 -1.29 -11.87
CA MET A 99 -8.35 -1.70 -13.19
C MET A 99 -9.43 -2.40 -14.05
N GLY A 100 -10.60 -2.69 -13.50
CA GLY A 100 -11.64 -3.48 -14.19
C GLY A 100 -11.23 -4.93 -14.41
N MET A 101 -10.37 -5.49 -13.57
CA MET A 101 -9.91 -6.87 -13.71
C MET A 101 -10.99 -7.85 -13.29
N GLN A 102 -11.13 -8.93 -14.08
CA GLN A 102 -11.96 -10.07 -13.71
C GLN A 102 -11.13 -11.08 -12.93
N THR A 103 -11.04 -10.88 -11.62
CA THR A 103 -10.31 -11.78 -10.73
C THR A 103 -11.21 -12.23 -9.58
N THR A 104 -11.12 -13.50 -9.23
CA THR A 104 -11.83 -14.11 -8.11
C THR A 104 -10.92 -14.41 -6.93
N VAL A 105 -9.60 -14.37 -7.13
CA VAL A 105 -8.59 -14.64 -6.11
C VAL A 105 -7.79 -13.36 -5.84
N ILE A 106 -7.86 -12.89 -4.62
CA ILE A 106 -7.22 -11.64 -4.20
C ILE A 106 -5.83 -11.95 -3.66
N GLY A 107 -4.81 -11.38 -4.32
CA GLY A 107 -3.42 -11.53 -3.89
C GLY A 107 -2.78 -12.89 -4.19
N GLY A 108 -3.50 -13.81 -4.85
CA GLY A 108 -3.00 -15.13 -5.21
C GLY A 108 -2.92 -15.37 -6.71
N THR A 109 -2.47 -16.54 -7.09
CA THR A 109 -2.43 -17.00 -8.48
C THR A 109 -3.83 -17.14 -9.05
N GLN A 110 -3.99 -16.83 -10.33
CA GLN A 110 -5.25 -16.98 -11.07
C GLN A 110 -5.14 -18.20 -11.99
N GLU A 111 -6.00 -19.19 -11.82
CA GLU A 111 -5.99 -20.44 -12.60
C GLU A 111 -6.09 -20.20 -14.11
N ASN A 112 -6.73 -19.13 -14.53
CA ASN A 112 -6.94 -18.79 -15.94
C ASN A 112 -5.94 -17.72 -16.45
N TYR A 113 -4.93 -17.33 -15.66
CA TYR A 113 -3.98 -16.33 -16.04
C TYR A 113 -2.63 -16.97 -16.42
N TYR A 114 -2.59 -17.48 -17.65
CA TYR A 114 -1.40 -18.14 -18.20
C TYR A 114 -1.25 -17.86 -19.71
N MET A 115 -0.05 -18.04 -20.23
CA MET A 115 0.23 -18.06 -21.66
C MET A 115 0.36 -19.50 -22.15
N GLN A 116 -0.29 -19.81 -23.27
CA GLN A 116 -0.18 -21.10 -23.94
C GLN A 116 0.80 -21.03 -25.11
N HIS A 117 1.77 -21.94 -25.14
CA HIS A 117 2.65 -22.12 -26.29
C HIS A 117 2.77 -23.61 -26.62
N GLY A 118 2.10 -24.06 -27.70
CA GLY A 118 1.95 -25.47 -28.00
C GLY A 118 1.18 -26.18 -26.89
N GLU A 119 1.73 -27.25 -26.35
CA GLU A 119 1.16 -28.00 -25.23
C GLU A 119 1.58 -27.48 -23.86
N ASN A 120 2.51 -26.50 -23.82
CA ASN A 120 3.04 -25.96 -22.58
C ASN A 120 2.24 -24.75 -22.08
N GLN A 121 1.95 -24.75 -20.77
CA GLN A 121 1.38 -23.62 -20.04
C GLN A 121 2.46 -22.88 -19.25
N TYR A 122 2.47 -21.55 -19.36
CA TYR A 122 3.34 -20.66 -18.60
C TYR A 122 2.47 -19.78 -17.72
N TRP A 123 2.50 -20.05 -16.43
CA TRP A 123 1.74 -19.29 -15.44
C TRP A 123 2.23 -17.85 -15.39
N SER A 124 1.30 -16.92 -15.28
CA SER A 124 1.58 -15.50 -15.10
C SER A 124 0.88 -15.00 -13.85
N ASP A 125 1.52 -14.07 -13.16
CA ASP A 125 0.97 -13.42 -11.99
C ASP A 125 0.42 -12.04 -12.39
N PRO A 126 -0.90 -11.80 -12.26
CA PRO A 126 -1.49 -10.52 -12.64
C PRO A 126 -1.05 -9.35 -11.77
N TRP A 127 -0.48 -9.62 -10.59
CA TRP A 127 -0.05 -8.61 -9.62
C TRP A 127 1.43 -8.24 -9.75
N HIS A 128 2.23 -9.12 -10.34
CA HIS A 128 3.69 -9.01 -10.34
C HIS A 128 4.21 -7.66 -10.85
N TRP A 129 3.66 -7.14 -11.93
CA TRP A 129 4.11 -5.86 -12.50
C TRP A 129 3.83 -4.68 -11.56
N ALA A 130 2.68 -4.69 -10.87
CA ALA A 130 2.30 -3.66 -9.91
C ALA A 130 3.19 -3.73 -8.67
N GLN A 131 3.43 -4.93 -8.15
CA GLN A 131 4.33 -5.16 -7.01
C GLN A 131 5.76 -4.73 -7.36
N ALA A 132 6.27 -5.12 -8.54
CA ALA A 132 7.60 -4.73 -8.99
C ALA A 132 7.76 -3.21 -9.11
N ALA A 133 6.75 -2.50 -9.62
CA ALA A 133 6.76 -1.04 -9.70
C ALA A 133 6.80 -0.39 -8.31
N ILE A 134 5.97 -0.88 -7.36
CA ILE A 134 5.97 -0.41 -5.97
C ILE A 134 7.33 -0.66 -5.31
N VAL A 135 7.89 -1.87 -5.47
CA VAL A 135 9.20 -2.20 -4.90
C VAL A 135 10.29 -1.28 -5.45
N ALA A 136 10.31 -1.04 -6.77
CA ALA A 136 11.28 -0.15 -7.39
C ALA A 136 11.18 1.29 -6.85
N ALA A 137 9.97 1.85 -6.80
CA ALA A 137 9.73 3.18 -6.24
C ALA A 137 10.14 3.27 -4.76
N CYS A 138 9.73 2.29 -3.95
CA CYS A 138 10.08 2.23 -2.53
C CYS A 138 11.60 2.19 -2.32
N ARG A 139 12.32 1.34 -3.05
CA ARG A 139 13.78 1.21 -2.92
C ARG A 139 14.52 2.46 -3.36
N THR A 140 14.02 3.15 -4.40
CA THR A 140 14.59 4.42 -4.88
C THR A 140 14.53 5.51 -3.79
N HIS A 141 13.46 5.56 -3.01
CA HIS A 141 13.22 6.62 -2.04
C HIS A 141 13.40 6.21 -0.57
N GLY A 142 13.92 5.01 -0.31
CA GLY A 142 14.17 4.53 1.06
C GLY A 142 12.89 4.18 1.84
N VAL A 143 11.78 3.92 1.13
CA VAL A 143 10.52 3.48 1.69
C VAL A 143 10.50 1.94 1.76
N LEU A 144 9.85 1.37 2.76
CA LEU A 144 9.71 -0.06 2.92
C LEU A 144 8.56 -0.58 2.05
N PRO A 145 8.80 -1.46 1.06
CA PRO A 145 7.71 -2.15 0.40
C PRO A 145 7.14 -3.22 1.33
N VAL A 146 5.83 -3.21 1.51
CA VAL A 146 5.09 -4.16 2.35
C VAL A 146 4.18 -4.97 1.44
N ASP A 147 4.18 -6.29 1.62
CA ASP A 147 3.29 -7.15 0.87
C ASP A 147 1.81 -6.95 1.24
N GLY A 148 0.93 -7.22 0.28
CA GLY A 148 -0.50 -7.14 0.47
C GLY A 148 -1.06 -8.30 1.30
N SER A 149 -2.34 -8.19 1.65
CA SER A 149 -3.03 -9.27 2.35
C SER A 149 -3.38 -10.41 1.39
N PHE A 150 -3.16 -11.65 1.84
CA PHE A 150 -3.69 -12.85 1.19
C PHE A 150 -5.18 -13.02 1.52
N GLY A 151 -6.00 -13.18 0.49
CA GLY A 151 -7.46 -13.15 0.65
C GLY A 151 -8.09 -14.46 1.08
N ASP A 152 -7.46 -15.60 0.81
CA ASP A 152 -8.00 -16.92 1.18
C ASP A 152 -7.37 -17.44 2.47
N PHE A 153 -7.98 -17.09 3.59
CA PHE A 153 -7.54 -17.53 4.93
C PHE A 153 -7.83 -19.01 5.24
N SER A 154 -8.39 -19.77 4.29
CA SER A 154 -8.57 -21.21 4.38
C SER A 154 -7.49 -22.01 3.66
N ASP A 155 -6.65 -21.35 2.86
CA ASP A 155 -5.56 -21.95 2.10
C ASP A 155 -4.18 -21.66 2.73
N ASP A 156 -3.83 -22.44 3.74
CA ASP A 156 -2.52 -22.34 4.41
C ASP A 156 -1.34 -22.61 3.46
N THR A 157 -1.53 -23.48 2.48
CA THR A 157 -0.48 -23.83 1.51
C THR A 157 -0.23 -22.68 0.55
N GLY A 158 -1.31 -22.05 0.03
CA GLY A 158 -1.23 -20.86 -0.80
C GLY A 158 -0.60 -19.69 -0.04
N TYR A 159 -1.01 -19.46 1.20
CA TYR A 159 -0.42 -18.42 2.05
C TYR A 159 1.09 -18.63 2.25
N LEU A 160 1.51 -19.85 2.61
CA LEU A 160 2.93 -20.16 2.78
C LEU A 160 3.74 -20.07 1.48
N SER A 161 3.13 -20.33 0.33
CA SER A 161 3.79 -20.19 -0.96
C SER A 161 4.14 -18.74 -1.28
N LEU A 162 3.32 -17.78 -0.84
CA LEU A 162 3.57 -16.35 -1.03
C LEU A 162 4.77 -15.84 -0.23
N ILE A 163 5.09 -16.45 0.91
CA ILE A 163 6.25 -16.05 1.71
C ILE A 163 7.54 -16.17 0.89
N HIS A 164 7.66 -17.15 0.00
CA HIS A 164 8.80 -17.30 -0.89
C HIS A 164 8.90 -16.20 -1.96
N ILE A 165 7.78 -15.58 -2.31
CA ILE A 165 7.71 -14.51 -3.30
C ILE A 165 7.89 -13.16 -2.61
N SER A 166 7.31 -13.01 -1.42
CA SER A 166 7.28 -11.76 -0.66
C SER A 166 8.51 -11.55 0.22
N GLU A 167 9.34 -12.57 0.46
CA GLU A 167 10.67 -12.41 1.06
C GLU A 167 11.71 -12.13 -0.04
N PRO A 168 11.70 -10.95 -0.68
CA PRO A 168 12.78 -10.58 -1.54
C PRO A 168 13.89 -10.14 -0.64
N THR A 169 14.90 -10.93 -0.50
CA THR A 169 16.14 -10.44 0.07
C THR A 169 16.34 -10.67 1.57
N ARG A 170 16.67 -11.87 1.92
CA ARG A 170 17.83 -11.97 2.83
C ARG A 170 19.04 -11.61 1.96
N PRO A 171 19.88 -10.63 2.35
CA PRO A 171 21.17 -10.48 1.72
C PRO A 171 21.94 -11.78 1.95
N TYR A 172 22.40 -12.39 0.88
CA TYR A 172 23.36 -13.50 0.90
C TYR A 172 24.68 -13.01 1.48
#